data_674c63c50270dc4a843f400e86b708e6
#
_entry.id   674c63c50270dc4a843f400e86b708e6
#
_cell.length_a   1.000
_cell.length_b   1.000
_cell.length_c   1.000
_cell.angle_alpha   90.00
_cell.angle_beta   90.00
_cell.angle_gamma   90.00
#
_symmetry.space_group_name_H-M   'P 1'
#
loop_
_entity.id
_entity.type
_entity.pdbx_description
1 polymer ?
#
loop_
_entity_poly.entity_id
_entity_poly.type
_entity_poly.pdbx_seq_one_letter_code
_entity_poly.pdbx_strand_id
1 'polypeptide(L)'
;MISHAALFDLDGVLIDTEPVYTAIWEDIDRQYPTGVENFALKIKGTTLPSILSQYYPEALHEPVKKLLASSEADMSYPIFDGILTFLEHLRQAGVPMAIGTSSGDAKMRRLMDAHPDFAAYFDDVITDTRVKRSKPDPEGYLLAASSLGVAPEHCYVFEDSFNGIRAGRAAGCRVVAVATSNPAYALASLADMVIDSFAGLLPEHLPGFSKP
;
A
#
# COMPACT_ATOMS: atom_id res chain seq x y z
N MET A 1 -5.35 28.26 -3.53
CA MET A 1 -5.34 27.50 -2.27
C MET A 1 -4.52 26.26 -2.51
N ILE A 2 -3.66 25.85 -1.59
CA ILE A 2 -2.87 24.63 -1.72
C ILE A 2 -3.84 23.47 -1.49
N SER A 3 -4.05 22.65 -2.52
CA SER A 3 -4.90 21.46 -2.43
C SER A 3 -4.02 20.31 -1.94
N HIS A 4 -4.43 19.65 -0.86
CA HIS A 4 -3.77 18.43 -0.41
C HIS A 4 -4.37 17.19 -1.08
N ALA A 5 -3.62 16.09 -1.15
CA ALA A 5 -4.12 14.78 -1.58
C ALA A 5 -3.66 13.68 -0.59
N ALA A 6 -4.40 12.60 -0.51
CA ALA A 6 -4.04 11.44 0.30
C ALA A 6 -3.85 10.21 -0.60
N LEU A 7 -2.67 9.60 -0.50
CA LEU A 7 -2.22 8.44 -1.26
C LEU A 7 -2.04 7.28 -0.29
N PHE A 8 -2.77 6.21 -0.49
CA PHE A 8 -2.77 5.08 0.43
C PHE A 8 -2.10 3.86 -0.20
N ASP A 9 -1.20 3.21 0.53
CA ASP A 9 -0.99 1.79 0.26
C ASP A 9 -2.25 0.99 0.61
N LEU A 10 -2.32 -0.24 0.17
CA LEU A 10 -3.48 -1.10 0.37
C LEU A 10 -3.30 -2.06 1.55
N ASP A 11 -2.36 -2.99 1.38
CA ASP A 11 -2.14 -4.09 2.33
C ASP A 11 -1.41 -3.59 3.57
N GLY A 12 -1.96 -3.84 4.75
CA GLY A 12 -1.39 -3.32 5.99
C GLY A 12 -1.73 -1.85 6.28
N VAL A 13 -2.40 -1.14 5.36
CA VAL A 13 -2.84 0.24 5.54
C VAL A 13 -4.35 0.35 5.51
N LEU A 14 -4.98 -0.02 4.41
CA LEU A 14 -6.43 0.04 4.22
C LEU A 14 -7.11 -1.27 4.63
N ILE A 15 -6.46 -2.40 4.33
CA ILE A 15 -6.98 -3.75 4.59
C ILE A 15 -5.97 -4.59 5.38
N ASP A 16 -6.48 -5.42 6.30
CA ASP A 16 -5.68 -6.32 7.16
C ASP A 16 -5.47 -7.67 6.48
N THR A 17 -4.62 -7.68 5.46
CA THR A 17 -4.27 -8.89 4.70
C THR A 17 -2.83 -9.35 4.91
N GLU A 18 -2.00 -8.56 5.57
CA GLU A 18 -0.58 -8.82 5.75
C GLU A 18 -0.25 -10.15 6.48
N PRO A 19 -0.98 -10.55 7.53
CA PRO A 19 -0.75 -11.86 8.16
C PRO A 19 -1.00 -13.02 7.19
N VAL A 20 -2.03 -12.89 6.34
CA VAL A 20 -2.39 -13.90 5.34
C VAL A 20 -1.32 -13.99 4.26
N TYR A 21 -0.87 -12.85 3.71
CA TYR A 21 0.21 -12.83 2.73
C TYR A 21 1.53 -13.34 3.28
N THR A 22 1.84 -13.03 4.54
CA THR A 22 3.03 -13.57 5.20
C THR A 22 2.99 -15.11 5.19
N ALA A 23 1.86 -15.71 5.61
CA ALA A 23 1.69 -17.16 5.62
C ALA A 23 1.75 -17.77 4.21
N ILE A 24 1.13 -17.12 3.22
CA ILE A 24 1.18 -17.56 1.81
C ILE A 24 2.62 -17.57 1.30
N TRP A 25 3.37 -16.50 1.51
CA TRP A 25 4.75 -16.41 1.02
C TRP A 25 5.71 -17.33 1.78
N GLU A 26 5.47 -17.60 3.06
CA GLU A 26 6.20 -18.64 3.80
C GLU A 26 5.94 -20.04 3.24
N ASP A 27 4.68 -20.32 2.82
CA ASP A 27 4.34 -21.60 2.19
C ASP A 27 4.95 -21.72 0.79
N ILE A 28 4.92 -20.66 -0.01
CA ILE A 28 5.58 -20.59 -1.31
C ILE A 28 7.09 -20.80 -1.17
N ASP A 29 7.75 -20.10 -0.22
CA ASP A 29 9.19 -20.25 0.00
C ASP A 29 9.57 -21.64 0.51
N ARG A 30 8.69 -22.31 1.26
CA ARG A 30 8.87 -23.71 1.66
C ARG A 30 8.85 -24.66 0.47
N GLN A 31 7.98 -24.42 -0.52
CA GLN A 31 7.87 -25.25 -1.73
C GLN A 31 8.94 -24.91 -2.77
N TYR A 32 9.30 -23.65 -2.89
CA TYR A 32 10.28 -23.11 -3.84
C TYR A 32 11.29 -22.20 -3.10
N PRO A 33 12.25 -22.79 -2.37
CA PRO A 33 13.15 -22.05 -1.49
C PRO A 33 14.00 -21.01 -2.22
N THR A 34 13.91 -19.74 -1.75
CA THR A 34 14.75 -18.66 -2.25
C THR A 34 16.10 -18.57 -1.57
N GLY A 35 16.27 -19.22 -0.41
CA GLY A 35 17.46 -19.11 0.44
C GLY A 35 17.59 -17.75 1.15
N VAL A 36 16.56 -16.93 1.12
CA VAL A 36 16.54 -15.60 1.76
C VAL A 36 15.90 -15.70 3.14
N GLU A 37 16.64 -15.29 4.15
CA GLU A 37 16.14 -15.23 5.53
C GLU A 37 14.97 -14.22 5.62
N ASN A 38 13.88 -14.62 6.30
CA ASN A 38 12.66 -13.82 6.47
C ASN A 38 12.09 -13.30 5.14
N PHE A 39 12.11 -14.16 4.10
CA PHE A 39 11.74 -13.81 2.74
C PHE A 39 10.38 -13.08 2.66
N ALA A 40 9.33 -13.63 3.28
CA ALA A 40 7.98 -13.05 3.28
C ALA A 40 7.95 -11.60 3.80
N LEU A 41 8.75 -11.28 4.83
CA LEU A 41 8.85 -9.92 5.37
C LEU A 41 9.65 -8.99 4.46
N LYS A 42 10.69 -9.53 3.81
CA LYS A 42 11.61 -8.75 2.97
C LYS A 42 10.96 -8.24 1.69
N ILE A 43 10.01 -8.99 1.13
CA ILE A 43 9.33 -8.66 -0.13
C ILE A 43 8.13 -7.73 0.03
N LYS A 44 7.73 -7.39 1.26
CA LYS A 44 6.61 -6.47 1.52
C LYS A 44 6.77 -5.17 0.74
N GLY A 45 5.67 -4.72 0.13
CA GLY A 45 5.65 -3.53 -0.72
C GLY A 45 6.30 -3.71 -2.09
N THR A 46 6.67 -4.93 -2.48
CA THR A 46 7.26 -5.24 -3.79
C THR A 46 6.22 -5.91 -4.71
N THR A 47 6.19 -5.55 -5.98
CA THR A 47 5.27 -6.15 -6.97
C THR A 47 5.66 -7.60 -7.29
N LEU A 48 4.67 -8.44 -7.61
CA LEU A 48 4.90 -9.83 -8.00
C LEU A 48 5.91 -9.98 -9.16
N PRO A 49 5.86 -9.20 -10.26
CA PRO A 49 6.88 -9.28 -11.31
C PRO A 49 8.29 -9.03 -10.78
N SER A 50 8.47 -8.09 -9.87
CA SER A 50 9.78 -7.79 -9.27
C SER A 50 10.26 -8.91 -8.34
N ILE A 51 9.36 -9.50 -7.55
CA ILE A 51 9.68 -10.67 -6.70
C ILE A 51 10.15 -11.84 -7.57
N LEU A 52 9.39 -12.15 -8.63
CA LEU A 52 9.71 -13.26 -9.51
C LEU A 52 11.06 -13.06 -10.20
N SER A 53 11.29 -11.88 -10.79
CA SER A 53 12.54 -11.60 -11.51
C SER A 53 13.77 -11.58 -10.59
N GLN A 54 13.62 -11.20 -9.34
CA GLN A 54 14.73 -11.05 -8.40
C GLN A 54 15.07 -12.34 -7.66
N TYR A 55 14.09 -13.17 -7.35
CA TYR A 55 14.26 -14.28 -6.42
C TYR A 55 14.01 -15.67 -7.02
N TYR A 56 13.36 -15.76 -8.19
CA TYR A 56 13.02 -17.04 -8.80
C TYR A 56 13.56 -17.16 -10.23
N PRO A 57 14.12 -18.30 -10.61
CA PRO A 57 14.44 -18.58 -12.02
C PRO A 57 13.15 -18.60 -12.84
N GLU A 58 13.25 -18.24 -14.13
CA GLU A 58 12.10 -18.10 -15.05
C GLU A 58 11.17 -19.33 -15.07
N ALA A 59 11.75 -20.52 -14.98
CA ALA A 59 11.00 -21.80 -14.94
C ALA A 59 10.03 -21.90 -13.75
N LEU A 60 10.27 -21.16 -12.66
CA LEU A 60 9.41 -21.16 -11.46
C LEU A 60 8.37 -20.02 -11.46
N HIS A 61 8.44 -19.06 -12.40
CA HIS A 61 7.51 -17.93 -12.41
C HIS A 61 6.05 -18.38 -12.49
N GLU A 62 5.70 -19.25 -13.43
CA GLU A 62 4.32 -19.74 -13.57
C GLU A 62 3.86 -20.65 -12.41
N PRO A 63 4.68 -21.60 -11.91
CA PRO A 63 4.36 -22.33 -10.68
C PRO A 63 4.07 -21.42 -9.48
N VAL A 64 4.91 -20.43 -9.21
CA VAL A 64 4.73 -19.49 -8.09
C VAL A 64 3.47 -18.64 -8.27
N LYS A 65 3.24 -18.08 -9.47
CA LYS A 65 2.02 -17.33 -9.78
C LYS A 65 0.75 -18.16 -9.54
N LYS A 66 0.75 -19.40 -9.99
CA LYS A 66 -0.39 -20.31 -9.85
C LYS A 66 -0.66 -20.60 -8.37
N LEU A 67 0.38 -20.87 -7.59
CA LEU A 67 0.24 -21.14 -6.16
C LEU A 67 -0.29 -19.90 -5.42
N LEU A 68 0.27 -18.72 -5.69
CA LEU A 68 -0.21 -17.45 -5.13
C LEU A 68 -1.69 -17.22 -5.48
N ALA A 69 -2.06 -17.32 -6.75
CA ALA A 69 -3.43 -17.09 -7.20
C ALA A 69 -4.44 -18.08 -6.58
N SER A 70 -4.06 -19.34 -6.37
CA SER A 70 -4.91 -20.33 -5.69
C SER A 70 -5.08 -20.00 -4.20
N SER A 71 -4.04 -19.51 -3.55
CA SER A 71 -4.10 -19.10 -2.13
C SER A 71 -4.92 -17.82 -1.93
N GLU A 72 -4.95 -16.94 -2.93
CA GLU A 72 -5.73 -15.69 -2.90
C GLU A 72 -7.23 -15.89 -3.21
N ALA A 73 -7.64 -17.04 -3.75
CA ALA A 73 -9.00 -17.23 -4.25
C ALA A 73 -10.07 -17.06 -3.17
N ASP A 74 -9.77 -17.51 -1.94
CA ASP A 74 -10.71 -17.50 -0.81
C ASP A 74 -10.33 -16.44 0.25
N MET A 75 -9.47 -15.46 -0.10
CA MET A 75 -9.08 -14.41 0.84
C MET A 75 -10.25 -13.50 1.19
N SER A 76 -10.37 -13.18 2.48
CA SER A 76 -11.15 -12.04 2.96
C SER A 76 -10.32 -10.76 2.92
N TYR A 77 -11.00 -9.62 2.84
CA TYR A 77 -10.38 -8.29 2.79
C TYR A 77 -10.92 -7.42 3.93
N PRO A 78 -10.61 -7.72 5.21
CA PRO A 78 -11.08 -6.91 6.32
C PRO A 78 -10.48 -5.51 6.25
N ILE A 79 -11.34 -4.49 6.33
CA ILE A 79 -10.93 -3.09 6.39
C ILE A 79 -10.51 -2.78 7.83
N PHE A 80 -9.37 -2.10 8.01
CA PHE A 80 -8.93 -1.69 9.34
C PHE A 80 -9.90 -0.73 10.04
N ASP A 81 -9.99 -0.84 11.35
CA ASP A 81 -10.82 0.04 12.16
C ASP A 81 -10.39 1.52 11.99
N GLY A 82 -11.40 2.40 11.88
CA GLY A 82 -11.20 3.84 11.72
C GLY A 82 -10.99 4.29 10.27
N ILE A 83 -10.65 3.39 9.33
CA ILE A 83 -10.39 3.74 7.93
C ILE A 83 -11.59 4.45 7.29
N LEU A 84 -12.77 3.83 7.30
CA LEU A 84 -13.95 4.43 6.64
C LEU A 84 -14.29 5.82 7.20
N THR A 85 -14.14 5.99 8.52
CA THR A 85 -14.35 7.28 9.17
C THR A 85 -13.32 8.31 8.71
N PHE A 86 -12.05 7.93 8.61
CA PHE A 86 -10.98 8.82 8.16
C PHE A 86 -11.13 9.21 6.68
N LEU A 87 -11.46 8.25 5.81
CA LEU A 87 -11.74 8.51 4.39
C LEU A 87 -12.92 9.48 4.23
N GLU A 88 -13.97 9.30 5.04
CA GLU A 88 -15.12 10.23 5.04
C GLU A 88 -14.72 11.66 5.48
N HIS A 89 -13.86 11.80 6.50
CA HIS A 89 -13.36 13.11 6.92
C HIS A 89 -12.52 13.77 5.82
N LEU A 90 -11.67 13.02 5.11
CA LEU A 90 -10.89 13.52 3.97
C LEU A 90 -11.81 13.97 2.83
N ARG A 91 -12.84 13.19 2.50
CA ARG A 91 -13.85 13.54 1.49
C ARG A 91 -14.58 14.82 1.84
N GLN A 92 -15.02 14.97 3.09
CA GLN A 92 -15.68 16.19 3.59
C GLN A 92 -14.76 17.41 3.58
N ALA A 93 -13.46 17.20 3.73
CA ALA A 93 -12.44 18.24 3.60
C ALA A 93 -12.07 18.54 2.14
N GLY A 94 -12.67 17.85 1.15
CA GLY A 94 -12.38 18.05 -0.27
C GLY A 94 -10.98 17.56 -0.68
N VAL A 95 -10.41 16.59 0.04
CA VAL A 95 -9.10 16.00 -0.24
C VAL A 95 -9.27 14.85 -1.20
N PRO A 96 -8.74 14.91 -2.44
CA PRO A 96 -8.77 13.81 -3.37
C PRO A 96 -7.89 12.65 -2.87
N MET A 97 -8.29 11.42 -3.20
CA MET A 97 -7.69 10.21 -2.68
C MET A 97 -7.34 9.21 -3.78
N ALA A 98 -6.18 8.57 -3.69
CA ALA A 98 -5.81 7.47 -4.58
C ALA A 98 -5.15 6.32 -3.79
N ILE A 99 -5.26 5.11 -4.35
CA ILE A 99 -4.52 3.93 -3.89
C ILE A 99 -3.27 3.78 -4.75
N GLY A 100 -2.11 3.54 -4.11
CA GLY A 100 -0.86 3.16 -4.76
C GLY A 100 -0.35 1.84 -4.22
N THR A 101 -0.75 0.72 -4.84
CA THR A 101 -0.49 -0.63 -4.34
C THR A 101 0.47 -1.43 -5.22
N SER A 102 1.19 -2.36 -4.61
CA SER A 102 1.96 -3.40 -5.31
C SER A 102 1.11 -4.63 -5.69
N SER A 103 -0.17 -4.62 -5.36
CA SER A 103 -1.13 -5.66 -5.73
C SER A 103 -1.60 -5.49 -7.18
N GLY A 104 -1.95 -6.63 -7.81
CA GLY A 104 -2.44 -6.66 -9.19
C GLY A 104 -3.95 -6.41 -9.31
N ASP A 105 -4.38 -6.15 -10.55
CA ASP A 105 -5.77 -5.83 -10.89
C ASP A 105 -6.78 -6.91 -10.46
N ALA A 106 -6.38 -8.19 -10.47
CA ALA A 106 -7.28 -9.28 -10.08
C ALA A 106 -7.67 -9.20 -8.59
N LYS A 107 -6.70 -8.87 -7.72
CA LYS A 107 -6.97 -8.65 -6.30
C LYS A 107 -7.83 -7.41 -6.09
N MET A 108 -7.50 -6.31 -6.79
CA MET A 108 -8.28 -5.08 -6.70
C MET A 108 -9.75 -5.31 -7.09
N ARG A 109 -10.02 -6.07 -8.16
CA ARG A 109 -11.41 -6.43 -8.52
C ARG A 109 -12.12 -7.18 -7.41
N ARG A 110 -11.50 -8.23 -6.84
CA ARG A 110 -12.09 -9.00 -5.72
C ARG A 110 -12.39 -8.13 -4.50
N LEU A 111 -11.48 -7.23 -4.15
CA LEU A 111 -11.67 -6.27 -3.05
C LEU A 111 -12.87 -5.36 -3.33
N MET A 112 -12.94 -4.76 -4.53
CA MET A 112 -14.01 -3.83 -4.88
C MET A 112 -15.37 -4.53 -4.98
N ASP A 113 -15.40 -5.79 -5.43
CA ASP A 113 -16.62 -6.63 -5.43
C ASP A 113 -17.08 -6.94 -4.00
N ALA A 114 -16.13 -7.18 -3.08
CA ALA A 114 -16.45 -7.44 -1.67
C ALA A 114 -16.87 -6.15 -0.91
N HIS A 115 -16.36 -5.00 -1.32
CA HIS A 115 -16.56 -3.70 -0.65
C HIS A 115 -16.87 -2.59 -1.66
N PRO A 116 -18.05 -2.61 -2.34
CA PRO A 116 -18.35 -1.66 -3.42
C PRO A 116 -18.39 -0.20 -2.94
N ASP A 117 -18.85 0.07 -1.73
CA ASP A 117 -18.90 1.43 -1.16
C ASP A 117 -17.49 1.97 -0.85
N PHE A 118 -16.54 1.10 -0.58
CA PHE A 118 -15.14 1.47 -0.34
C PHE A 118 -14.49 2.05 -1.60
N ALA A 119 -14.79 1.46 -2.76
CA ALA A 119 -14.26 1.94 -4.04
C ALA A 119 -14.60 3.40 -4.32
N ALA A 120 -15.78 3.86 -3.87
CA ALA A 120 -16.28 5.20 -4.12
C ALA A 120 -15.51 6.34 -3.42
N TYR A 121 -14.58 6.00 -2.52
CA TYR A 121 -13.71 6.99 -1.87
C TYR A 121 -12.53 7.42 -2.74
N PHE A 122 -12.13 6.60 -3.72
CA PHE A 122 -10.87 6.81 -4.43
C PHE A 122 -11.10 7.31 -5.85
N ASP A 123 -10.37 8.36 -6.22
CA ASP A 123 -10.43 8.96 -7.56
C ASP A 123 -9.57 8.17 -8.56
N ASP A 124 -8.54 7.44 -8.09
CA ASP A 124 -7.71 6.56 -8.93
C ASP A 124 -7.08 5.41 -8.11
N VAL A 125 -6.69 4.34 -8.82
CA VAL A 125 -5.98 3.17 -8.27
C VAL A 125 -4.78 2.83 -9.16
N ILE A 126 -3.59 2.96 -8.60
CA ILE A 126 -2.32 2.60 -9.25
C ILE A 126 -1.92 1.21 -8.76
N THR A 127 -2.12 0.21 -9.62
CA THR A 127 -1.75 -1.19 -9.38
C THR A 127 -0.36 -1.52 -9.95
N ASP A 128 0.13 -2.73 -9.71
CA ASP A 128 1.40 -3.22 -10.24
C ASP A 128 1.46 -3.18 -11.78
N THR A 129 0.32 -3.29 -12.47
CA THR A 129 0.23 -3.25 -13.94
C THR A 129 0.46 -1.85 -14.52
N ARG A 130 0.32 -0.80 -13.70
CA ARG A 130 0.49 0.60 -14.10
C ARG A 130 1.90 1.15 -13.88
N VAL A 131 2.77 0.39 -13.18
CA VAL A 131 4.15 0.80 -12.88
C VAL A 131 5.16 -0.11 -13.56
N LYS A 132 6.31 0.44 -13.91
CA LYS A 132 7.45 -0.31 -14.44
C LYS A 132 8.43 -0.74 -13.35
N ARG A 133 8.48 0.03 -12.27
CA ARG A 133 9.37 -0.18 -11.14
C ARG A 133 8.58 -0.20 -9.84
N SER A 134 8.75 -1.26 -9.07
CA SER A 134 8.06 -1.41 -7.79
C SER A 134 8.73 -0.59 -6.69
N LYS A 135 8.03 -0.35 -5.59
CA LYS A 135 8.59 0.20 -4.35
C LYS A 135 9.90 -0.52 -4.00
N PRO A 136 10.96 0.18 -3.64
CA PRO A 136 11.03 1.57 -3.16
C PRO A 136 11.16 2.64 -4.25
N ASP A 137 10.98 2.33 -5.53
CA ASP A 137 10.93 3.37 -6.58
C ASP A 137 9.68 4.25 -6.38
N PRO A 138 9.80 5.59 -6.56
CA PRO A 138 8.69 6.51 -6.35
C PRO A 138 7.60 6.47 -7.43
N GLU A 139 7.78 5.73 -8.51
CA GLU A 139 6.94 5.79 -9.71
C GLU A 139 5.44 5.67 -9.38
N GLY A 140 5.04 4.73 -8.52
CA GLY A 140 3.65 4.51 -8.17
C GLY A 140 3.00 5.71 -7.48
N TYR A 141 3.69 6.34 -6.53
CA TYR A 141 3.17 7.52 -5.83
C TYR A 141 3.23 8.79 -6.69
N LEU A 142 4.22 8.91 -7.57
CA LEU A 142 4.26 10.01 -8.55
C LEU A 142 3.09 9.91 -9.54
N LEU A 143 2.76 8.71 -10.02
CA LEU A 143 1.60 8.49 -10.87
C LEU A 143 0.29 8.80 -10.12
N ALA A 144 0.16 8.37 -8.86
CA ALA A 144 -1.01 8.66 -8.04
C ALA A 144 -1.19 10.18 -7.81
N ALA A 145 -0.13 10.89 -7.45
CA ALA A 145 -0.17 12.35 -7.29
C ALA A 145 -0.54 13.05 -8.61
N SER A 146 0.04 12.61 -9.72
CA SER A 146 -0.23 13.14 -11.05
C SER A 146 -1.68 12.93 -11.49
N SER A 147 -2.26 11.76 -11.22
CA SER A 147 -3.66 11.47 -11.58
C SER A 147 -4.66 12.34 -10.81
N LEU A 148 -4.31 12.73 -9.59
CA LEU A 148 -5.11 13.66 -8.78
C LEU A 148 -4.83 15.14 -9.10
N GLY A 149 -3.83 15.45 -9.94
CA GLY A 149 -3.45 16.82 -10.28
C GLY A 149 -2.83 17.59 -9.11
N VAL A 150 -2.24 16.90 -8.12
CA VAL A 150 -1.64 17.50 -6.91
C VAL A 150 -0.14 17.29 -6.93
N ALA A 151 0.63 18.34 -6.61
CA ALA A 151 2.08 18.24 -6.52
C ALA A 151 2.50 17.32 -5.35
N PRO A 152 3.54 16.46 -5.52
CA PRO A 152 3.93 15.48 -4.51
C PRO A 152 4.16 16.05 -3.11
N GLU A 153 4.75 17.24 -2.99
CA GLU A 153 4.99 17.94 -1.71
C GLU A 153 3.71 18.30 -0.94
N HIS A 154 2.55 18.22 -1.60
CA HIS A 154 1.23 18.43 -1.00
C HIS A 154 0.47 17.12 -0.81
N CYS A 155 1.08 15.97 -1.14
CA CYS A 155 0.50 14.65 -0.94
C CYS A 155 0.96 14.04 0.39
N TYR A 156 0.04 13.35 1.06
CA TYR A 156 0.32 12.46 2.19
C TYR A 156 0.29 11.02 1.71
N VAL A 157 1.38 10.29 1.93
CA VAL A 157 1.46 8.84 1.68
C VAL A 157 1.27 8.12 2.99
N PHE A 158 0.28 7.23 3.06
CA PHE A 158 0.04 6.33 4.19
C PHE A 158 0.62 4.96 3.86
N GLU A 159 1.56 4.47 4.68
CA GLU A 159 2.35 3.27 4.41
C GLU A 159 2.78 2.54 5.67
N ASP A 160 2.86 1.20 5.60
CA ASP A 160 3.27 0.33 6.70
C ASP A 160 4.62 -0.36 6.47
N SER A 161 5.10 -0.39 5.20
CA SER A 161 6.30 -1.08 4.77
C SER A 161 7.51 -0.16 4.62
N PHE A 162 8.72 -0.70 4.86
CA PHE A 162 9.96 0.06 4.63
C PHE A 162 10.14 0.48 3.17
N ASN A 163 9.75 -0.38 2.23
CA ASN A 163 9.89 -0.08 0.80
C ASN A 163 8.90 1.02 0.37
N GLY A 164 7.68 0.98 0.87
CA GLY A 164 6.69 1.98 0.55
C GLY A 164 6.98 3.33 1.18
N ILE A 165 7.44 3.37 2.44
CA ILE A 165 7.90 4.60 3.10
C ILE A 165 9.03 5.25 2.29
N ARG A 166 10.02 4.47 1.83
CA ARG A 166 11.09 4.97 0.97
C ARG A 166 10.56 5.50 -0.36
N ALA A 167 9.59 4.82 -0.96
CA ALA A 167 8.96 5.26 -2.21
C ALA A 167 8.24 6.59 -2.03
N GLY A 168 7.44 6.76 -0.97
CA GLY A 168 6.75 8.02 -0.64
C GLY A 168 7.73 9.18 -0.41
N ARG A 169 8.81 8.93 0.34
CA ARG A 169 9.89 9.92 0.57
C ARG A 169 10.60 10.29 -0.74
N ALA A 170 10.95 9.29 -1.57
CA ALA A 170 11.60 9.51 -2.85
C ALA A 170 10.69 10.25 -3.86
N ALA A 171 9.37 10.12 -3.73
CA ALA A 171 8.39 10.89 -4.49
C ALA A 171 8.32 12.37 -4.04
N GLY A 172 8.88 12.71 -2.88
CA GLY A 172 8.79 14.06 -2.30
C GLY A 172 7.50 14.29 -1.50
N CYS A 173 6.76 13.23 -1.18
CA CYS A 173 5.55 13.30 -0.39
C CYS A 173 5.84 13.38 1.12
N ARG A 174 4.87 13.85 1.90
CA ARG A 174 4.85 13.64 3.35
C ARG A 174 4.41 12.22 3.65
N VAL A 175 5.13 11.54 4.53
CA VAL A 175 4.85 10.13 4.82
C VAL A 175 4.31 9.98 6.22
N VAL A 176 3.12 9.39 6.32
CA VAL A 176 2.48 8.92 7.55
C VAL A 176 2.65 7.40 7.61
N ALA A 177 3.54 6.93 8.46
CA ALA A 177 3.75 5.51 8.64
C ALA A 177 2.67 4.92 9.57
N VAL A 178 2.13 3.76 9.18
CA VAL A 178 1.13 3.01 9.96
C VAL A 178 1.81 1.81 10.59
N ALA A 179 1.78 1.68 11.91
CA ALA A 179 2.52 0.66 12.65
C ALA A 179 1.77 -0.68 12.73
N THR A 180 1.21 -1.13 11.62
CA THR A 180 0.49 -2.40 11.49
C THR A 180 1.41 -3.59 11.19
N SER A 181 2.35 -3.42 10.26
CA SER A 181 3.29 -4.48 9.84
C SER A 181 4.66 -4.37 10.48
N ASN A 182 5.02 -3.19 10.96
CA ASN A 182 6.30 -2.91 11.58
C ASN A 182 6.09 -2.10 12.88
N PRO A 183 6.90 -2.30 13.92
CA PRO A 183 6.73 -1.56 15.16
C PRO A 183 7.06 -0.06 14.98
N ALA A 184 6.30 0.81 15.65
CA ALA A 184 6.40 2.26 15.51
C ALA A 184 7.84 2.80 15.69
N TYR A 185 8.63 2.24 16.62
CA TYR A 185 10.01 2.66 16.85
C TYR A 185 10.92 2.46 15.63
N ALA A 186 10.64 1.42 14.80
CA ALA A 186 11.42 1.15 13.58
C ALA A 186 11.05 2.10 12.42
N LEU A 187 9.88 2.71 12.47
CA LEU A 187 9.36 3.61 11.46
C LEU A 187 9.63 5.09 11.78
N ALA A 188 9.82 5.42 13.05
CA ALA A 188 9.86 6.80 13.56
C ALA A 188 10.92 7.70 12.90
N SER A 189 12.07 7.16 12.48
CA SER A 189 13.12 7.93 11.80
C SER A 189 12.92 8.04 10.28
N LEU A 190 11.94 7.33 9.72
CA LEU A 190 11.73 7.18 8.28
C LEU A 190 10.52 7.96 7.76
N ALA A 191 9.61 8.36 8.65
CA ALA A 191 8.35 9.02 8.31
C ALA A 191 8.23 10.39 8.97
N ASP A 192 7.33 11.23 8.48
CA ASP A 192 7.03 12.53 9.06
C ASP A 192 6.07 12.41 10.27
N MET A 193 5.30 11.33 10.29
CA MET A 193 4.39 10.96 11.37
C MET A 193 4.28 9.44 11.45
N VAL A 194 4.08 8.90 12.65
CA VAL A 194 3.75 7.47 12.85
C VAL A 194 2.44 7.39 13.61
N ILE A 195 1.55 6.53 13.14
CA ILE A 195 0.27 6.22 13.79
C ILE A 195 0.17 4.70 14.04
N ASP A 196 -0.49 4.32 15.12
CA ASP A 196 -0.77 2.91 15.41
C ASP A 196 -2.05 2.42 14.71
N SER A 197 -3.00 3.33 14.45
CA SER A 197 -4.26 3.05 13.76
C SER A 197 -4.89 4.34 13.22
N PHE A 198 -5.95 4.19 12.42
CA PHE A 198 -6.74 5.33 11.93
C PHE A 198 -7.85 5.76 12.90
N ALA A 199 -8.05 5.03 14.00
CA ALA A 199 -9.09 5.35 14.98
C ALA A 199 -8.84 6.73 15.60
N GLY A 200 -9.80 7.65 15.41
CA GLY A 200 -9.71 9.02 15.90
C GLY A 200 -8.74 9.93 15.15
N LEU A 201 -8.15 9.48 14.05
CA LEU A 201 -7.34 10.33 13.19
C LEU A 201 -8.24 11.32 12.43
N LEU A 202 -7.84 12.58 12.42
CA LEU A 202 -8.51 13.64 11.67
C LEU A 202 -7.51 14.27 10.69
N PRO A 203 -7.96 14.86 9.57
CA PRO A 203 -7.08 15.53 8.60
C PRO A 203 -6.19 16.60 9.25
N GLU A 204 -6.71 17.36 10.21
CA GLU A 204 -5.98 18.41 10.94
C GLU A 204 -4.84 17.89 11.82
N HIS A 205 -4.79 16.58 12.10
CA HIS A 205 -3.66 15.96 12.82
C HIS A 205 -2.44 15.72 11.90
N LEU A 206 -2.64 15.79 10.57
CA LEU A 206 -1.57 15.55 9.61
C LEU A 206 -0.57 16.72 9.59
N PRO A 207 0.75 16.46 9.48
CA PRO A 207 1.78 17.49 9.50
C PRO A 207 1.57 18.55 8.41
N GLY A 208 1.33 19.80 8.81
CA GLY A 208 1.16 20.92 7.88
C GLY A 208 -0.12 20.84 7.03
N PHE A 209 -1.13 20.10 7.46
CA PHE A 209 -2.44 20.12 6.85
C PHE A 209 -3.13 21.45 7.11
N SER A 210 -3.71 22.02 6.05
CA SER A 210 -4.59 23.19 6.15
C SER A 210 -5.84 22.92 5.32
N LYS A 211 -7.01 23.20 5.90
CA LYS A 211 -8.26 23.08 5.11
C LYS A 211 -8.20 24.03 3.91
N PRO A 212 -8.68 23.56 2.74
CA PRO A 212 -8.74 24.39 1.53
C PRO A 212 -9.57 25.65 1.72
#